data_3687eaccee6394bd94e8f0308ec59c32
#
_entry.id   3687eaccee6394bd94e8f0308ec59c32
#
_cell.length_a   1.000
_cell.length_b   1.000
_cell.length_c   1.000
_cell.angle_alpha   90.00
_cell.angle_beta   90.00
_cell.angle_gamma   90.00
#
_symmetry.space_group_name_H-M   'P 1'
#
loop_
_entity.id
_entity.type
_entity.pdbx_description
1 polymer ?
#
loop_
_entity_poly.entity_id
_entity_poly.type
_entity_poly.pdbx_seq_one_letter_code
_entity_poly.pdbx_strand_id
1 'polypeptide(L)'
;MKFLIISHTPHKQQAKTIFAYAPYVREMNLWLKHVDSVEVVAPKSNIEITNLAMAYDGENIVLNSIPSVAFTSINKSLISLFQIPLILFSIFNACKRADHIHLRCPGNIGLLGCLVQIFFPKKVKTAKYAGNWDFKAKQPLSYKFQKWILSNTFLTRNISVLVYGNWQNQTKNIKSFFTATFKINDIITPAERDYDNKLSFVFIGSLVRGKNPLLTIKVIESLQKKGVNAQLKLYGDGVLKDELQQYIVNNNLETSIQLKGSKKNEIIQEELKRAHFLILPSKS
;
A
#
# COMPACT_ATOMS: atom_id res chain seq x y z
N MET A 1 -24.73 -3.68 10.07
CA MET A 1 -23.64 -2.87 10.66
C MET A 1 -23.12 -1.90 9.60
N LYS A 2 -23.14 -0.61 9.89
CA LYS A 2 -22.59 0.43 9.03
C LYS A 2 -21.09 0.59 9.28
N PHE A 3 -20.28 0.29 8.29
CA PHE A 3 -18.82 0.30 8.34
C PHE A 3 -18.25 1.56 7.70
N LEU A 4 -17.45 2.32 8.45
CA LEU A 4 -16.78 3.52 7.96
C LEU A 4 -15.32 3.23 7.67
N ILE A 5 -14.87 3.56 6.48
CA ILE A 5 -13.46 3.50 6.09
C ILE A 5 -12.92 4.92 5.92
N ILE A 6 -11.88 5.28 6.67
CA ILE A 6 -11.17 6.55 6.54
C ILE A 6 -9.81 6.26 5.93
N SER A 7 -9.56 6.74 4.71
CA SER A 7 -8.37 6.39 3.93
C SER A 7 -7.76 7.60 3.24
N HIS A 8 -6.43 7.62 3.13
CA HIS A 8 -5.70 8.58 2.28
C HIS A 8 -5.60 8.11 0.82
N THR A 9 -5.95 6.86 0.53
CA THR A 9 -5.93 6.31 -0.82
C THR A 9 -6.93 7.04 -1.70
N PRO A 10 -6.52 7.58 -2.87
CA PRO A 10 -7.46 8.22 -3.79
C PRO A 10 -8.48 7.22 -4.35
N HIS A 11 -9.75 7.63 -4.40
CA HIS A 11 -10.85 6.83 -4.91
C HIS A 11 -11.45 7.49 -6.16
N LYS A 12 -11.77 6.69 -7.16
CA LYS A 12 -12.49 7.12 -8.35
C LYS A 12 -13.87 6.48 -8.39
N GLN A 13 -14.90 7.31 -8.56
CA GLN A 13 -16.24 6.83 -8.79
C GLN A 13 -16.59 6.94 -10.27
N GLN A 14 -17.05 5.84 -10.86
CA GLN A 14 -17.57 5.78 -12.22
C GLN A 14 -18.95 5.14 -12.17
N ALA A 15 -19.96 5.91 -12.52
CA ALA A 15 -21.37 5.56 -12.29
C ALA A 15 -21.59 5.17 -10.81
N LYS A 16 -22.06 3.95 -10.54
CA LYS A 16 -22.28 3.43 -9.19
C LYS A 16 -21.06 2.69 -8.61
N THR A 17 -20.02 2.46 -9.40
CA THR A 17 -18.85 1.65 -8.99
C THR A 17 -17.73 2.55 -8.48
N ILE A 18 -17.13 2.18 -7.36
CA ILE A 18 -16.02 2.88 -6.73
C ILE A 18 -14.76 2.05 -6.91
N PHE A 19 -13.70 2.70 -7.37
CA PHE A 19 -12.39 2.09 -7.62
C PHE A 19 -11.33 2.75 -6.75
N ALA A 20 -10.38 1.95 -6.30
CA ALA A 20 -9.16 2.42 -5.66
C ALA A 20 -8.00 1.44 -5.91
N TYR A 21 -6.85 1.69 -5.30
CA TYR A 21 -5.66 0.85 -5.45
C TYR A 21 -5.94 -0.62 -5.11
N ALA A 22 -5.70 -1.53 -6.06
CA ALA A 22 -6.14 -2.92 -6.01
C ALA A 22 -5.70 -3.71 -4.75
N PRO A 23 -4.45 -3.67 -4.26
CA PRO A 23 -4.07 -4.38 -3.04
C PRO A 23 -4.86 -3.93 -1.81
N TYR A 24 -5.20 -2.65 -1.72
CA TYR A 24 -6.01 -2.10 -0.66
C TYR A 24 -7.48 -2.52 -0.77
N VAL A 25 -8.07 -2.42 -1.97
CA VAL A 25 -9.47 -2.82 -2.20
C VAL A 25 -9.67 -4.32 -1.97
N ARG A 26 -8.72 -5.15 -2.41
CA ARG A 26 -8.76 -6.61 -2.17
C ARG A 26 -8.87 -6.93 -0.69
N GLU A 27 -8.14 -6.22 0.15
CA GLU A 27 -8.24 -6.35 1.60
C GLU A 27 -9.59 -5.87 2.13
N MET A 28 -10.07 -4.71 1.66
CA MET A 28 -11.36 -4.18 2.09
C MET A 28 -12.53 -5.09 1.67
N ASN A 29 -12.48 -5.67 0.48
CA ASN A 29 -13.52 -6.60 0.00
C ASN A 29 -13.69 -7.85 0.89
N LEU A 30 -12.65 -8.23 1.67
CA LEU A 30 -12.81 -9.27 2.69
C LEU A 30 -13.68 -8.80 3.87
N TRP A 31 -13.54 -7.53 4.27
CA TRP A 31 -14.35 -6.95 5.34
C TRP A 31 -15.79 -6.72 4.90
N LEU A 32 -16.00 -6.34 3.64
CA LEU A 32 -17.33 -6.00 3.10
C LEU A 32 -18.29 -7.18 3.14
N LYS A 33 -17.81 -8.40 3.16
CA LYS A 33 -18.63 -9.61 3.31
C LYS A 33 -19.35 -9.73 4.66
N HIS A 34 -18.96 -8.92 5.63
CA HIS A 34 -19.43 -8.99 7.02
C HIS A 34 -20.19 -7.73 7.46
N VAL A 35 -20.53 -6.84 6.51
CA VAL A 35 -21.17 -5.54 6.81
C VAL A 35 -22.33 -5.25 5.85
N ASP A 36 -23.32 -4.48 6.29
CA ASP A 36 -24.54 -4.22 5.49
C ASP A 36 -24.37 -2.98 4.58
N SER A 37 -23.60 -2.01 5.04
CA SER A 37 -23.34 -0.78 4.29
C SER A 37 -21.98 -0.20 4.62
N VAL A 38 -21.38 0.49 3.66
CA VAL A 38 -20.03 1.08 3.77
C VAL A 38 -20.07 2.54 3.39
N GLU A 39 -19.48 3.38 4.24
CA GLU A 39 -19.16 4.76 3.91
C GLU A 39 -17.63 4.89 3.84
N VAL A 40 -17.12 5.38 2.70
CA VAL A 40 -15.69 5.61 2.49
C VAL A 40 -15.44 7.11 2.52
N VAL A 41 -14.65 7.59 3.48
CA VAL A 41 -14.16 8.98 3.53
C VAL A 41 -12.74 8.99 2.99
N ALA A 42 -12.56 9.51 1.78
CA ALA A 42 -11.28 9.48 1.09
C ALA A 42 -11.17 10.57 0.01
N PRO A 43 -9.95 10.92 -0.43
CA PRO A 43 -9.75 11.83 -1.55
C PRO A 43 -10.33 11.28 -2.86
N LYS A 44 -10.96 12.16 -3.66
CA LYS A 44 -11.40 11.83 -5.01
C LYS A 44 -10.21 11.86 -5.97
N SER A 45 -10.10 10.85 -6.82
CA SER A 45 -9.14 10.79 -7.92
C SER A 45 -9.79 11.22 -9.23
N ASN A 46 -9.11 12.07 -9.98
CA ASN A 46 -9.49 12.44 -11.36
C ASN A 46 -8.68 11.64 -12.41
N ILE A 47 -7.73 10.81 -11.96
CA ILE A 47 -6.86 10.03 -12.84
C ILE A 47 -7.66 8.86 -13.44
N GLU A 48 -7.35 8.47 -14.67
CA GLU A 48 -7.96 7.30 -15.30
C GLU A 48 -7.74 6.02 -14.49
N ILE A 49 -8.70 5.08 -14.62
CA ILE A 49 -8.62 3.79 -13.96
C ILE A 49 -7.51 2.98 -14.64
N THR A 50 -6.45 2.73 -13.90
CA THR A 50 -5.29 1.95 -14.37
C THR A 50 -5.46 0.46 -14.06
N ASN A 51 -4.57 -0.37 -14.63
CA ASN A 51 -4.46 -1.80 -14.29
C ASN A 51 -4.16 -2.08 -12.80
N LEU A 52 -3.81 -1.06 -12.03
CA LEU A 52 -3.55 -1.13 -10.60
C LEU A 52 -4.78 -0.78 -9.76
N ALA A 53 -5.91 -0.45 -10.39
CA ALA A 53 -7.17 -0.18 -9.71
C ALA A 53 -8.07 -1.42 -9.68
N MET A 54 -8.88 -1.52 -8.64
CA MET A 54 -9.88 -2.57 -8.45
C MET A 54 -11.18 -1.93 -7.96
N ALA A 55 -12.31 -2.49 -8.38
CA ALA A 55 -13.62 -2.12 -7.87
C ALA A 55 -13.84 -2.70 -6.46
N TYR A 56 -14.54 -1.94 -5.64
CA TYR A 56 -15.13 -2.50 -4.42
C TYR A 56 -16.24 -3.49 -4.77
N ASP A 57 -16.33 -4.55 -3.97
CA ASP A 57 -17.24 -5.68 -4.15
C ASP A 57 -18.45 -5.51 -3.21
N GLY A 58 -19.46 -4.75 -3.63
CA GLY A 58 -20.65 -4.50 -2.82
C GLY A 58 -21.56 -3.44 -3.41
N GLU A 59 -22.86 -3.54 -3.11
CA GLU A 59 -23.90 -2.65 -3.66
C GLU A 59 -24.10 -1.38 -2.81
N ASN A 60 -23.93 -1.46 -1.50
CA ASN A 60 -24.23 -0.40 -0.54
C ASN A 60 -22.97 0.37 -0.10
N ILE A 61 -22.19 0.88 -1.06
CA ILE A 61 -20.97 1.63 -0.78
C ILE A 61 -21.12 3.08 -1.24
N VAL A 62 -20.92 4.00 -0.32
CA VAL A 62 -20.99 5.44 -0.56
C VAL A 62 -19.63 6.08 -0.40
N LEU A 63 -19.19 6.83 -1.40
CA LEU A 63 -17.98 7.65 -1.33
C LEU A 63 -18.33 9.06 -0.83
N ASN A 64 -17.87 9.37 0.37
CA ASN A 64 -17.85 10.73 0.91
C ASN A 64 -16.49 11.35 0.55
N SER A 65 -16.43 12.05 -0.58
CA SER A 65 -15.19 12.58 -1.09
C SER A 65 -14.73 13.81 -0.31
N ILE A 66 -13.46 13.82 0.05
CA ILE A 66 -12.78 14.93 0.73
C ILE A 66 -11.58 15.41 -0.10
N PRO A 67 -11.09 16.63 0.14
CA PRO A 67 -9.84 17.10 -0.46
C PRO A 67 -8.63 16.24 -0.05
N SER A 68 -7.63 16.18 -0.93
CA SER A 68 -6.34 15.56 -0.60
C SER A 68 -5.49 16.50 0.26
N VAL A 69 -4.78 15.95 1.24
CA VAL A 69 -3.86 16.70 2.11
C VAL A 69 -2.42 16.39 1.73
N ALA A 70 -1.67 17.40 1.29
CA ALA A 70 -0.28 17.26 0.87
C ALA A 70 0.58 18.42 1.40
N PHE A 71 1.76 18.09 1.95
CA PHE A 71 2.74 19.04 2.49
C PHE A 71 4.04 18.98 1.68
N THR A 72 3.94 18.87 0.35
CA THR A 72 5.09 18.73 -0.55
C THR A 72 5.61 20.05 -1.11
N SER A 73 4.86 21.15 -0.96
CA SER A 73 5.26 22.51 -1.29
C SER A 73 4.53 23.51 -0.41
N ILE A 74 5.02 24.76 -0.33
CA ILE A 74 4.42 25.83 0.50
C ILE A 74 2.95 26.05 0.10
N ASN A 75 2.67 26.21 -1.19
CA ASN A 75 1.30 26.44 -1.68
C ASN A 75 0.36 25.28 -1.34
N LYS A 76 0.80 24.02 -1.54
CA LYS A 76 0.01 22.84 -1.18
C LYS A 76 -0.21 22.74 0.32
N SER A 77 0.77 23.13 1.12
CA SER A 77 0.66 23.15 2.58
C SER A 77 -0.37 24.18 3.06
N LEU A 78 -0.37 25.38 2.50
CA LEU A 78 -1.37 26.41 2.82
C LEU A 78 -2.78 25.96 2.44
N ILE A 79 -2.97 25.47 1.21
CA ILE A 79 -4.27 24.94 0.76
C ILE A 79 -4.73 23.80 1.69
N SER A 80 -3.85 22.87 2.01
CA SER A 80 -4.17 21.77 2.92
C SER A 80 -4.59 22.26 4.30
N LEU A 81 -3.92 23.28 4.82
CA LEU A 81 -4.23 23.84 6.15
C LEU A 81 -5.66 24.41 6.20
N PHE A 82 -6.08 25.14 5.16
CA PHE A 82 -7.45 25.65 5.04
C PHE A 82 -8.51 24.54 4.85
N GLN A 83 -8.12 23.40 4.30
CA GLN A 83 -9.03 22.27 4.04
C GLN A 83 -9.20 21.36 5.27
N ILE A 84 -8.25 21.36 6.22
CA ILE A 84 -8.27 20.51 7.42
C ILE A 84 -9.58 20.63 8.22
N PRO A 85 -10.13 21.82 8.52
CA PRO A 85 -11.39 21.92 9.27
C PRO A 85 -12.57 21.23 8.57
N LEU A 86 -12.69 21.40 7.24
CA LEU A 86 -13.73 20.74 6.44
C LEU A 86 -13.58 19.20 6.48
N ILE A 87 -12.35 18.72 6.35
CA ILE A 87 -12.05 17.28 6.40
C ILE A 87 -12.37 16.72 7.78
N LEU A 88 -11.97 17.39 8.86
CA LEU A 88 -12.28 16.99 10.23
C LEU A 88 -13.78 16.92 10.46
N PHE A 89 -14.54 17.92 9.99
CA PHE A 89 -16.01 17.94 10.09
C PHE A 89 -16.65 16.77 9.33
N SER A 90 -16.16 16.49 8.09
CA SER A 90 -16.64 15.37 7.29
C SER A 90 -16.36 14.03 7.98
N ILE A 91 -15.15 13.81 8.49
CA ILE A 91 -14.77 12.60 9.24
C ILE A 91 -15.61 12.47 10.52
N PHE A 92 -15.79 13.55 11.27
CA PHE A 92 -16.56 13.55 12.51
C PHE A 92 -18.02 13.13 12.28
N ASN A 93 -18.68 13.71 11.25
CA ASN A 93 -20.05 13.36 10.89
C ASN A 93 -20.17 11.91 10.40
N ALA A 94 -19.21 11.42 9.63
CA ALA A 94 -19.15 10.02 9.21
C ALA A 94 -19.00 9.08 10.44
N CYS A 95 -18.10 9.43 11.37
CA CYS A 95 -17.93 8.67 12.62
C CYS A 95 -19.22 8.62 13.46
N LYS A 96 -20.02 9.70 13.50
CA LYS A 96 -21.31 9.69 14.20
C LYS A 96 -22.26 8.63 13.62
N ARG A 97 -22.33 8.51 12.29
CA ARG A 97 -23.24 7.59 11.57
C ARG A 97 -22.82 6.14 11.59
N ALA A 98 -21.52 5.87 11.77
CA ALA A 98 -20.96 4.53 11.69
C ALA A 98 -21.18 3.71 12.96
N ASP A 99 -21.30 2.39 12.81
CA ASP A 99 -21.24 1.43 13.92
C ASP A 99 -19.78 1.01 14.19
N HIS A 100 -18.99 0.86 13.14
CA HIS A 100 -17.58 0.49 13.19
C HIS A 100 -16.74 1.49 12.38
N ILE A 101 -15.64 1.98 12.96
CA ILE A 101 -14.72 2.92 12.33
C ILE A 101 -13.43 2.19 11.98
N HIS A 102 -13.05 2.20 10.69
CA HIS A 102 -11.79 1.65 10.20
C HIS A 102 -10.87 2.75 9.69
N LEU A 103 -9.66 2.83 10.28
CA LEU A 103 -8.63 3.81 9.92
C LEU A 103 -7.55 3.15 9.06
N ARG A 104 -7.26 3.70 7.88
CA ARG A 104 -6.11 3.33 7.07
C ARG A 104 -4.94 4.26 7.37
N CYS A 105 -3.93 3.73 8.05
CA CYS A 105 -2.70 4.41 8.45
C CYS A 105 -1.47 3.74 7.80
N PRO A 106 -0.31 4.42 7.70
CA PRO A 106 -0.10 5.83 7.99
C PRO A 106 -0.57 6.72 6.83
N GLY A 107 -0.76 8.00 7.11
CA GLY A 107 -1.09 9.02 6.10
C GLY A 107 -1.77 10.22 6.74
N ASN A 108 -1.83 11.35 6.02
CA ASN A 108 -2.37 12.59 6.56
C ASN A 108 -3.87 12.46 6.93
N ILE A 109 -4.66 11.85 6.07
CA ILE A 109 -6.09 11.60 6.35
C ILE A 109 -6.23 10.58 7.50
N GLY A 110 -5.38 9.54 7.52
CA GLY A 110 -5.32 8.60 8.64
C GLY A 110 -5.01 9.28 9.98
N LEU A 111 -4.10 10.28 9.98
CA LEU A 111 -3.81 11.09 11.17
C LEU A 111 -5.05 11.88 11.64
N LEU A 112 -5.75 12.56 10.71
CA LEU A 112 -6.98 13.27 11.05
C LEU A 112 -8.05 12.30 11.60
N GLY A 113 -8.16 11.11 11.02
CA GLY A 113 -9.00 10.04 11.55
C GLY A 113 -8.59 9.59 12.95
N CYS A 114 -7.28 9.47 13.23
CA CYS A 114 -6.76 9.16 14.56
C CYS A 114 -7.13 10.21 15.60
N LEU A 115 -7.18 11.48 15.23
CA LEU A 115 -7.60 12.57 16.13
C LEU A 115 -9.12 12.55 16.38
N VAL A 116 -9.91 12.41 15.32
CA VAL A 116 -11.38 12.42 15.44
C VAL A 116 -11.91 11.21 16.21
N GLN A 117 -11.35 10.03 16.03
CA GLN A 117 -11.80 8.81 16.70
C GLN A 117 -11.75 8.90 18.24
N ILE A 118 -10.95 9.81 18.79
CA ILE A 118 -10.84 10.05 20.25
C ILE A 118 -12.20 10.44 20.85
N PHE A 119 -13.00 11.18 20.10
CA PHE A 119 -14.34 11.62 20.52
C PHE A 119 -15.40 10.50 20.48
N PHE A 120 -15.04 9.30 20.02
CA PHE A 120 -15.94 8.16 19.92
C PHE A 120 -15.44 6.94 20.73
N PRO A 121 -15.25 7.07 22.04
CA PRO A 121 -14.63 6.03 22.87
C PRO A 121 -15.47 4.74 22.98
N LYS A 122 -16.79 4.81 22.78
CA LYS A 122 -17.70 3.66 22.86
C LYS A 122 -17.82 2.87 21.56
N LYS A 123 -17.44 3.45 20.40
CA LYS A 123 -17.54 2.77 19.11
C LYS A 123 -16.44 1.73 18.93
N VAL A 124 -16.79 0.64 18.30
CA VAL A 124 -15.81 -0.37 17.86
C VAL A 124 -14.94 0.21 16.76
N LYS A 125 -13.63 0.00 16.87
CA LYS A 125 -12.68 0.61 15.94
C LYS A 125 -11.58 -0.38 15.57
N THR A 126 -11.12 -0.25 14.33
CA THR A 126 -9.89 -0.87 13.85
C THR A 126 -9.02 0.17 13.17
N ALA A 127 -7.72 0.01 13.30
CA ALA A 127 -6.76 0.77 12.50
C ALA A 127 -5.79 -0.20 11.85
N LYS A 128 -5.64 -0.13 10.52
CA LYS A 128 -4.56 -0.84 9.86
C LYS A 128 -3.40 0.10 9.59
N TYR A 129 -2.28 -0.16 10.24
CA TYR A 129 -1.03 0.56 9.99
C TYR A 129 -0.21 -0.20 8.94
N ALA A 130 -0.36 0.20 7.68
CA ALA A 130 0.26 -0.47 6.53
C ALA A 130 1.71 -0.03 6.25
N GLY A 131 2.36 0.63 7.20
CA GLY A 131 3.76 1.04 7.15
C GLY A 131 4.64 0.26 8.12
N ASN A 132 5.91 0.64 8.20
CA ASN A 132 6.83 0.08 9.18
C ASN A 132 6.42 0.53 10.61
N TRP A 133 6.13 -0.44 11.48
CA TRP A 133 5.75 -0.18 12.87
C TRP A 133 6.94 0.05 13.80
N ASP A 134 8.16 -0.22 13.38
CA ASP A 134 9.35 -0.01 14.19
C ASP A 134 9.46 1.45 14.66
N PHE A 135 9.47 1.66 15.98
CA PHE A 135 9.62 3.00 16.57
C PHE A 135 11.04 3.57 16.39
N LYS A 136 12.04 2.71 16.16
CA LYS A 136 13.42 3.10 15.91
C LYS A 136 13.65 3.51 14.45
N ALA A 137 12.78 3.12 13.53
CA ALA A 137 12.90 3.45 12.12
C ALA A 137 12.82 4.97 11.90
N LYS A 138 13.64 5.48 10.98
CA LYS A 138 13.61 6.88 10.56
C LYS A 138 12.35 7.14 9.76
N GLN A 139 11.40 7.86 10.35
CA GLN A 139 10.08 8.15 9.77
C GLN A 139 9.68 9.60 9.98
N PRO A 140 8.77 10.15 9.15
CA PRO A 140 8.20 11.48 9.34
C PRO A 140 7.57 11.65 10.73
N LEU A 141 7.65 12.86 11.29
CA LEU A 141 7.06 13.16 12.61
C LEU A 141 5.57 12.85 12.68
N SER A 142 4.81 13.09 11.61
CA SER A 142 3.39 12.75 11.52
C SER A 142 3.12 11.26 11.70
N TYR A 143 4.01 10.38 11.18
CA TYR A 143 3.90 8.93 11.35
C TYR A 143 4.25 8.50 12.77
N LYS A 144 5.28 9.08 13.36
CA LYS A 144 5.62 8.86 14.79
C LYS A 144 4.47 9.26 15.69
N PHE A 145 3.84 10.41 15.43
CA PHE A 145 2.69 10.90 16.17
C PHE A 145 1.46 9.98 16.02
N GLN A 146 1.19 9.48 14.79
CA GLN A 146 0.14 8.47 14.60
C GLN A 146 0.39 7.20 15.41
N LYS A 147 1.63 6.67 15.40
CA LYS A 147 1.99 5.49 16.20
C LYS A 147 1.80 5.76 17.69
N TRP A 148 2.18 6.93 18.16
CA TRP A 148 2.00 7.32 19.56
C TRP A 148 0.52 7.37 19.93
N ILE A 149 -0.35 8.02 19.15
CA ILE A 149 -1.80 8.02 19.39
C ILE A 149 -2.33 6.59 19.40
N LEU A 150 -2.02 5.79 18.40
CA LEU A 150 -2.54 4.43 18.24
C LEU A 150 -2.06 3.49 19.35
N SER A 151 -0.90 3.73 19.93
CA SER A 151 -0.39 2.97 21.08
C SER A 151 -0.97 3.45 22.41
N ASN A 152 -1.64 4.60 22.45
CA ASN A 152 -2.23 5.13 23.68
C ASN A 152 -3.64 4.57 23.89
N THR A 153 -3.79 3.61 24.81
CA THR A 153 -5.07 2.92 25.10
C THR A 153 -6.13 3.79 25.73
N PHE A 154 -5.76 4.95 26.29
CA PHE A 154 -6.73 5.92 26.80
C PHE A 154 -7.35 6.74 25.67
N LEU A 155 -6.53 7.24 24.73
CA LEU A 155 -6.99 8.00 23.57
C LEU A 155 -7.71 7.11 22.53
N THR A 156 -7.36 5.82 22.48
CA THR A 156 -7.87 4.88 21.48
C THR A 156 -8.68 3.74 22.13
N ARG A 157 -9.65 4.10 22.96
CA ARG A 157 -10.55 3.11 23.58
C ARG A 157 -11.29 2.31 22.51
N ASN A 158 -11.47 0.99 22.72
CA ASN A 158 -12.16 0.06 21.81
C ASN A 158 -11.58 0.00 20.40
N ILE A 159 -10.25 0.19 20.25
CA ILE A 159 -9.56 0.04 18.96
C ILE A 159 -8.65 -1.19 18.96
N SER A 160 -8.66 -1.95 17.87
CA SER A 160 -7.62 -2.93 17.52
C SER A 160 -6.75 -2.36 16.43
N VAL A 161 -5.46 -2.23 16.68
CA VAL A 161 -4.47 -1.70 15.74
C VAL A 161 -3.71 -2.87 15.11
N LEU A 162 -3.90 -3.05 13.81
CA LEU A 162 -3.32 -4.12 13.02
C LEU A 162 -1.99 -3.66 12.43
N VAL A 163 -0.90 -4.33 12.77
CA VAL A 163 0.46 -3.95 12.34
C VAL A 163 1.18 -5.13 11.72
N TYR A 164 2.06 -4.87 10.77
CA TYR A 164 2.91 -5.92 10.21
C TYR A 164 4.01 -6.31 11.20
N GLY A 165 4.25 -7.60 11.33
CA GLY A 165 5.25 -8.16 12.22
C GLY A 165 4.78 -8.35 13.66
N ASN A 166 5.59 -9.07 14.42
CA ASN A 166 5.39 -9.29 15.85
C ASN A 166 6.36 -8.41 16.64
N TRP A 167 5.81 -7.52 17.47
CA TRP A 167 6.57 -6.50 18.17
C TRP A 167 6.47 -6.73 19.69
N GLN A 168 7.61 -6.79 20.35
CA GLN A 168 7.65 -6.91 21.81
C GLN A 168 7.28 -5.59 22.51
N ASN A 169 6.85 -5.68 23.76
CA ASN A 169 6.54 -4.52 24.62
C ASN A 169 5.50 -3.55 24.04
N GLN A 170 4.50 -4.08 23.32
CA GLN A 170 3.40 -3.29 22.79
C GLN A 170 2.20 -3.25 23.73
N THR A 171 1.38 -2.22 23.59
CA THR A 171 0.11 -2.12 24.30
C THR A 171 -0.88 -3.17 23.79
N LYS A 172 -1.83 -3.57 24.65
CA LYS A 172 -2.78 -4.68 24.40
C LYS A 172 -3.64 -4.53 23.14
N ASN A 173 -3.81 -3.32 22.64
CA ASN A 173 -4.60 -3.01 21.45
C ASN A 173 -3.81 -3.20 20.14
N ILE A 174 -2.48 -3.35 20.19
CA ILE A 174 -1.65 -3.62 19.02
C ILE A 174 -1.70 -5.13 18.73
N LYS A 175 -2.07 -5.47 17.50
CA LYS A 175 -2.22 -6.87 17.04
C LYS A 175 -1.36 -7.10 15.82
N SER A 176 -0.59 -8.17 15.86
CA SER A 176 0.13 -8.69 14.70
C SER A 176 -0.86 -9.06 13.61
N PHE A 177 -0.61 -8.62 12.39
CA PHE A 177 -1.48 -8.86 11.26
C PHE A 177 -0.67 -9.04 9.98
N PHE A 178 -1.04 -10.02 9.20
CA PHE A 178 -0.43 -10.31 7.90
C PHE A 178 -1.49 -10.24 6.81
N THR A 179 -1.13 -9.64 5.68
CA THR A 179 -1.98 -9.67 4.49
C THR A 179 -1.36 -10.62 3.49
N ALA A 180 -2.06 -11.69 3.15
CA ALA A 180 -1.69 -12.53 2.03
C ALA A 180 -2.35 -12.00 0.75
N THR A 181 -1.58 -11.97 -0.34
CA THR A 181 -2.10 -11.68 -1.69
C THR A 181 -2.49 -12.95 -2.44
N PHE A 182 -2.17 -14.11 -1.86
CA PHE A 182 -2.44 -15.44 -2.41
C PHE A 182 -3.51 -16.15 -1.57
N LYS A 183 -4.40 -16.87 -2.24
CA LYS A 183 -5.33 -17.83 -1.63
C LYS A 183 -4.64 -19.19 -1.47
N ILE A 184 -5.16 -20.05 -0.60
CA ILE A 184 -4.65 -21.42 -0.44
C ILE A 184 -4.62 -22.15 -1.79
N ASN A 185 -5.64 -21.96 -2.63
CA ASN A 185 -5.74 -22.58 -3.96
C ASN A 185 -4.73 -22.02 -4.98
N ASP A 186 -4.06 -20.91 -4.68
CA ASP A 186 -3.02 -20.33 -5.52
C ASP A 186 -1.63 -20.95 -5.20
N ILE A 187 -1.54 -21.74 -4.12
CA ILE A 187 -0.30 -22.44 -3.73
C ILE A 187 -0.13 -23.64 -4.63
N ILE A 188 0.95 -23.63 -5.40
CA ILE A 188 1.32 -24.73 -6.30
C ILE A 188 2.65 -25.34 -5.84
N THR A 189 2.84 -26.61 -6.15
CA THR A 189 4.15 -27.27 -5.95
C THR A 189 5.18 -26.59 -6.85
N PRO A 190 6.33 -26.17 -6.32
CA PRO A 190 7.40 -25.59 -7.13
C PRO A 190 7.86 -26.59 -8.20
N ALA A 191 8.00 -26.12 -9.44
CA ALA A 191 8.62 -26.92 -10.49
C ALA A 191 10.13 -27.02 -10.27
N GLU A 192 10.71 -28.16 -10.66
CA GLU A 192 12.16 -28.29 -10.78
C GLU A 192 12.69 -27.27 -11.79
N ARG A 193 13.85 -26.70 -11.49
CA ARG A 193 14.51 -25.69 -12.32
C ARG A 193 15.91 -26.13 -12.69
N ASP A 194 16.29 -25.91 -13.93
CA ASP A 194 17.65 -26.07 -14.41
C ASP A 194 18.47 -24.83 -14.06
N TYR A 195 19.50 -25.00 -13.24
CA TYR A 195 20.40 -23.92 -12.81
C TYR A 195 21.72 -23.88 -13.59
N ASP A 196 21.95 -24.84 -14.48
CA ASP A 196 23.23 -24.97 -15.19
C ASP A 196 23.31 -24.08 -16.44
N ASN A 197 22.14 -23.66 -16.94
CA ASN A 197 22.06 -22.86 -18.16
C ASN A 197 21.75 -21.38 -17.88
N LYS A 198 20.70 -20.86 -18.46
CA LYS A 198 20.28 -19.48 -18.37
C LYS A 198 19.51 -19.23 -17.09
N LEU A 199 20.04 -18.39 -16.21
CA LEU A 199 19.38 -18.00 -14.97
C LEU A 199 18.45 -16.80 -15.19
N SER A 200 17.18 -16.95 -14.86
CA SER A 200 16.17 -15.90 -14.96
C SER A 200 15.86 -15.29 -13.59
N PHE A 201 16.01 -13.97 -13.52
CA PHE A 201 15.73 -13.17 -12.34
C PHE A 201 14.55 -12.27 -12.60
N VAL A 202 13.75 -12.01 -11.57
CA VAL A 202 12.67 -11.04 -11.60
C VAL A 202 12.78 -10.06 -10.45
N PHE A 203 12.41 -8.81 -10.71
CA PHE A 203 12.13 -7.78 -9.71
C PHE A 203 10.67 -7.37 -9.85
N ILE A 204 9.94 -7.28 -8.74
CA ILE A 204 8.52 -6.88 -8.74
C ILE A 204 8.34 -5.78 -7.69
N GLY A 205 7.98 -4.57 -8.13
CA GLY A 205 7.75 -3.46 -7.21
C GLY A 205 7.84 -2.10 -7.88
N SER A 206 7.45 -1.06 -7.15
CA SER A 206 7.58 0.32 -7.62
C SER A 206 9.05 0.67 -7.87
N LEU A 207 9.33 1.35 -8.99
CA LEU A 207 10.66 1.80 -9.35
C LEU A 207 11.01 3.09 -8.60
N VAL A 208 11.23 2.97 -7.28
CA VAL A 208 11.54 4.07 -6.36
C VAL A 208 12.77 3.76 -5.53
N ARG A 209 13.45 4.80 -5.01
CA ARG A 209 14.70 4.67 -4.24
C ARG A 209 14.60 3.68 -3.08
N GLY A 210 13.47 3.63 -2.36
CA GLY A 210 13.26 2.71 -1.24
C GLY A 210 13.23 1.23 -1.64
N LYS A 211 12.85 0.91 -2.89
CA LYS A 211 12.88 -0.45 -3.45
C LYS A 211 14.22 -0.83 -4.08
N ASN A 212 15.08 0.16 -4.32
CA ASN A 212 16.45 0.01 -4.80
C ASN A 212 16.61 -0.85 -6.08
N PRO A 213 15.80 -0.63 -7.15
CA PRO A 213 15.86 -1.45 -8.35
C PRO A 213 17.20 -1.39 -9.09
N LEU A 214 17.96 -0.28 -8.95
CA LEU A 214 19.29 -0.16 -9.54
C LEU A 214 20.27 -1.19 -8.97
N LEU A 215 20.18 -1.52 -7.69
CA LEU A 215 21.04 -2.58 -7.12
C LEU A 215 20.75 -3.93 -7.76
N THR A 216 19.49 -4.24 -8.10
CA THR A 216 19.13 -5.46 -8.81
C THR A 216 19.83 -5.52 -10.19
N ILE A 217 19.82 -4.40 -10.95
CA ILE A 217 20.52 -4.30 -12.24
C ILE A 217 22.02 -4.55 -12.07
N LYS A 218 22.65 -3.89 -11.09
CA LYS A 218 24.09 -4.04 -10.81
C LYS A 218 24.48 -5.47 -10.41
N VAL A 219 23.60 -6.19 -9.71
CA VAL A 219 23.81 -7.61 -9.37
C VAL A 219 23.88 -8.44 -10.64
N ILE A 220 22.97 -8.26 -11.59
CA ILE A 220 22.95 -9.00 -12.85
C ILE A 220 24.18 -8.65 -13.71
N GLU A 221 24.52 -7.37 -13.81
CA GLU A 221 25.75 -6.92 -14.48
C GLU A 221 27.00 -7.61 -13.89
N SER A 222 27.08 -7.70 -12.57
CA SER A 222 28.20 -8.37 -11.87
C SER A 222 28.24 -9.89 -12.16
N LEU A 223 27.07 -10.55 -12.21
CA LEU A 223 26.98 -11.96 -12.54
C LEU A 223 27.47 -12.21 -13.97
N GLN A 224 27.06 -11.37 -14.93
CA GLN A 224 27.48 -11.48 -16.33
C GLN A 224 28.99 -11.26 -16.50
N LYS A 225 29.59 -10.30 -15.78
CA LYS A 225 31.04 -10.09 -15.76
C LYS A 225 31.80 -11.31 -15.23
N LYS A 226 31.14 -12.17 -14.44
CA LYS A 226 31.68 -13.45 -13.95
C LYS A 226 31.38 -14.64 -14.88
N GLY A 227 30.83 -14.39 -16.08
CA GLY A 227 30.49 -15.42 -17.07
C GLY A 227 29.16 -16.15 -16.82
N VAL A 228 28.35 -15.70 -15.85
CA VAL A 228 27.04 -16.29 -15.59
C VAL A 228 26.01 -15.76 -16.62
N ASN A 229 25.31 -16.65 -17.32
CA ASN A 229 24.24 -16.28 -18.24
C ASN A 229 22.98 -15.87 -17.44
N ALA A 230 22.95 -14.64 -16.96
CA ALA A 230 21.88 -14.08 -16.13
C ALA A 230 21.01 -13.11 -16.93
N GLN A 231 19.68 -13.23 -16.77
CA GLN A 231 18.70 -12.31 -17.36
C GLN A 231 17.76 -11.77 -16.27
N LEU A 232 17.32 -10.51 -16.43
CA LEU A 232 16.45 -9.82 -15.47
C LEU A 232 15.25 -9.19 -16.16
N LYS A 233 14.06 -9.42 -15.61
CA LYS A 233 12.86 -8.68 -15.94
C LYS A 233 12.41 -7.86 -14.72
N LEU A 234 12.27 -6.54 -14.89
CA LEU A 234 11.76 -5.64 -13.86
C LEU A 234 10.29 -5.32 -14.15
N TYR A 235 9.41 -5.69 -13.21
CA TYR A 235 7.98 -5.41 -13.25
C TYR A 235 7.63 -4.32 -12.26
N GLY A 236 7.09 -3.21 -12.76
CA GLY A 236 6.68 -2.06 -11.99
C GLY A 236 6.86 -0.76 -12.74
N ASP A 237 6.47 0.34 -12.10
CA ASP A 237 6.62 1.70 -12.62
C ASP A 237 7.04 2.63 -11.48
N GLY A 238 7.56 3.82 -11.79
CA GLY A 238 7.96 4.81 -10.80
C GLY A 238 8.98 5.82 -11.32
N VAL A 239 9.32 6.76 -10.45
CA VAL A 239 10.15 7.93 -10.77
C VAL A 239 11.59 7.58 -11.26
N LEU A 240 12.06 6.38 -11.02
CA LEU A 240 13.40 5.94 -11.45
C LEU A 240 13.40 5.26 -12.82
N LYS A 241 12.26 5.10 -13.51
CA LYS A 241 12.16 4.34 -14.75
C LYS A 241 13.14 4.81 -15.81
N ASP A 242 13.17 6.12 -16.08
CA ASP A 242 14.02 6.71 -17.12
C ASP A 242 15.52 6.61 -16.74
N GLU A 243 15.86 6.83 -15.47
CA GLU A 243 17.21 6.66 -14.94
C GLU A 243 17.70 5.21 -15.12
N LEU A 244 16.84 4.22 -14.81
CA LEU A 244 17.17 2.80 -14.98
C LEU A 244 17.31 2.43 -16.46
N GLN A 245 16.46 2.95 -17.34
CA GLN A 245 16.55 2.72 -18.79
C GLN A 245 17.85 3.27 -19.35
N GLN A 246 18.23 4.49 -18.96
CA GLN A 246 19.52 5.09 -19.37
C GLN A 246 20.69 4.26 -18.86
N TYR A 247 20.65 3.78 -17.62
CA TYR A 247 21.71 2.94 -17.08
C TYR A 247 21.87 1.63 -17.89
N ILE A 248 20.77 0.98 -18.26
CA ILE A 248 20.76 -0.24 -19.06
C ILE A 248 21.41 0.01 -20.42
N VAL A 249 21.02 1.07 -21.12
CA VAL A 249 21.56 1.44 -22.44
C VAL A 249 23.06 1.79 -22.35
N ASN A 250 23.44 2.65 -21.42
CA ASN A 250 24.81 3.12 -21.26
C ASN A 250 25.81 2.00 -20.92
N ASN A 251 25.32 0.87 -20.38
CA ASN A 251 26.17 -0.27 -20.03
C ASN A 251 25.95 -1.48 -20.98
N ASN A 252 25.26 -1.32 -22.14
CA ASN A 252 24.95 -2.35 -23.13
C ASN A 252 24.28 -3.60 -22.54
N LEU A 253 23.29 -3.40 -21.64
CA LEU A 253 22.61 -4.49 -20.92
C LEU A 253 21.22 -4.83 -21.49
N GLU A 254 20.80 -4.25 -22.62
CA GLU A 254 19.43 -4.36 -23.19
C GLU A 254 19.07 -5.79 -23.58
N THR A 255 20.04 -6.60 -23.96
CA THR A 255 19.82 -8.02 -24.32
C THR A 255 19.49 -8.89 -23.11
N SER A 256 19.87 -8.46 -21.92
CA SER A 256 19.78 -9.24 -20.69
C SER A 256 18.86 -8.63 -19.64
N ILE A 257 18.60 -7.32 -19.67
CA ILE A 257 17.78 -6.63 -18.67
C ILE A 257 16.63 -5.88 -19.34
N GLN A 258 15.40 -6.12 -18.90
CA GLN A 258 14.20 -5.57 -19.50
C GLN A 258 13.28 -4.91 -18.47
N LEU A 259 12.92 -3.64 -18.70
CA LEU A 259 11.84 -2.97 -17.98
C LEU A 259 10.50 -3.33 -18.61
N LYS A 260 9.66 -4.10 -17.91
CA LYS A 260 8.37 -4.62 -18.42
C LYS A 260 7.17 -3.75 -18.06
N GLY A 261 7.39 -2.68 -17.25
CA GLY A 261 6.31 -1.85 -16.74
C GLY A 261 5.40 -2.58 -15.75
N SER A 262 4.35 -1.91 -15.32
CA SER A 262 3.34 -2.51 -14.45
C SER A 262 2.49 -3.52 -15.20
N LYS A 263 2.26 -4.68 -14.60
CA LYS A 263 1.44 -5.77 -15.16
C LYS A 263 0.37 -6.20 -14.16
N LYS A 264 -0.69 -6.84 -14.67
CA LYS A 264 -1.72 -7.48 -13.85
C LYS A 264 -1.13 -8.64 -13.05
N ASN A 265 -1.77 -8.95 -11.91
CA ASN A 265 -1.27 -9.97 -10.97
C ASN A 265 -1.14 -11.36 -11.62
N GLU A 266 -2.05 -11.71 -12.53
CA GLU A 266 -2.05 -12.99 -13.23
C GLU A 266 -0.77 -13.17 -14.07
N ILE A 267 -0.33 -12.10 -14.78
CA ILE A 267 0.91 -12.11 -15.55
C ILE A 267 2.14 -12.24 -14.63
N ILE A 268 2.10 -11.54 -13.50
CA ILE A 268 3.18 -11.61 -12.49
C ILE A 268 3.29 -13.02 -11.91
N GLN A 269 2.17 -13.67 -11.62
CA GLN A 269 2.17 -15.05 -11.11
C GLN A 269 2.80 -16.04 -12.12
N GLU A 270 2.45 -15.92 -13.40
CA GLU A 270 3.05 -16.77 -14.45
C GLU A 270 4.55 -16.53 -14.63
N GLU A 271 5.00 -15.28 -14.53
CA GLU A 271 6.44 -14.97 -14.59
C GLU A 271 7.20 -15.50 -13.37
N LEU A 272 6.60 -15.44 -12.18
CA LEU A 272 7.18 -16.03 -10.96
C LEU A 272 7.32 -17.55 -11.04
N LYS A 273 6.37 -18.24 -11.68
CA LYS A 273 6.47 -19.70 -11.89
C LYS A 273 7.67 -20.08 -12.77
N ARG A 274 8.07 -19.20 -13.69
CA ARG A 274 9.16 -19.42 -14.65
C ARG A 274 10.51 -18.89 -14.19
N ALA A 275 10.51 -17.95 -13.24
CA ALA A 275 11.74 -17.34 -12.76
C ALA A 275 12.49 -18.26 -11.81
N HIS A 276 13.84 -18.25 -11.88
CA HIS A 276 14.71 -18.94 -10.93
C HIS A 276 14.79 -18.17 -9.62
N PHE A 277 14.87 -16.83 -9.70
CA PHE A 277 15.08 -15.97 -8.52
C PHE A 277 14.22 -14.73 -8.55
N LEU A 278 13.70 -14.36 -7.38
CA LEU A 278 13.09 -13.07 -7.11
C LEU A 278 14.06 -12.21 -6.29
N ILE A 279 14.40 -11.01 -6.78
CA ILE A 279 15.29 -10.09 -6.07
C ILE A 279 14.49 -8.87 -5.59
N LEU A 280 14.49 -8.63 -4.28
CA LEU A 280 13.82 -7.51 -3.63
C LEU A 280 14.76 -6.78 -2.66
N PRO A 281 15.69 -5.92 -3.15
CA PRO A 281 16.72 -5.28 -2.34
C PRO A 281 16.21 -4.00 -1.66
N SER A 282 14.99 -4.03 -1.12
CA SER A 282 14.39 -2.87 -0.46
C SER A 282 15.25 -2.37 0.69
N LYS A 283 15.42 -1.07 0.79
CA LYS A 283 16.02 -0.44 1.98
C LYS A 283 14.96 -0.37 3.08
N SER A 284 15.32 -0.80 4.27
CA SER A 284 14.48 -0.73 5.48
C SER A 284 14.27 0.72 5.95
#